data_355737e0fd003edef8d69897be6531b4
#
_entry.id   355737e0fd003edef8d69897be6531b4
#
_cell.length_a   1.000
_cell.length_b   1.000
_cell.length_c   1.000
_cell.angle_alpha   90.00
_cell.angle_beta   90.00
_cell.angle_gamma   90.00
#
_symmetry.space_group_name_H-M   'P 1'
#
loop_
_entity.id
_entity.type
_entity.pdbx_description
1 polymer ?
#
loop_
_entity_poly.entity_id
_entity_poly.type
_entity_poly.pdbx_seq_one_letter_code
_entity_poly.pdbx_strand_id
1 'polypeptide(L)'
;MAWSVPGTLVRALACLALAAGVYQITPGPETLRAGLALFTLIGGLWMTQALHLSVTALLVPLLAVATGLMSFREALASFAHPIIFLFLGGFALAAALQRQGLDRALALAVLRLAAGRRALAVALLFGLTALLSMWISNTATAAMVLPMALGLLRAQEGADDVG
;
A
#
# COMPACT_ATOMS: atom_id res chain seq x y z
N MET A 1 17.94 -5.36 0.45
CA MET A 1 18.01 -4.79 1.82
C MET A 1 18.27 -5.93 2.78
N ALA A 2 19.49 -6.06 3.31
CA ALA A 2 19.83 -7.11 4.27
C ALA A 2 19.17 -6.77 5.61
N TRP A 3 18.27 -7.62 6.07
CA TRP A 3 17.65 -7.53 7.40
C TRP A 3 18.72 -7.88 8.43
N SER A 4 19.28 -6.89 9.09
CA SER A 4 20.17 -7.15 10.23
C SER A 4 19.29 -7.63 11.41
N VAL A 5 19.35 -8.91 11.71
CA VAL A 5 18.59 -9.58 12.77
C VAL A 5 18.60 -8.82 14.11
N PRO A 6 19.72 -8.21 14.57
CA PRO A 6 19.71 -7.44 15.81
C PRO A 6 18.83 -6.17 15.74
N GLY A 7 18.75 -5.48 14.59
CA GLY A 7 17.95 -4.28 14.47
C GLY A 7 16.44 -4.53 14.43
N THR A 8 15.99 -5.64 13.84
CA THR A 8 14.58 -6.03 13.81
C THR A 8 14.09 -6.46 15.19
N LEU A 9 14.91 -7.21 15.91
CA LEU A 9 14.59 -7.67 17.27
C LEU A 9 14.44 -6.48 18.23
N VAL A 10 15.38 -5.53 18.18
CA VAL A 10 15.32 -4.32 19.03
C VAL A 10 14.06 -3.51 18.75
N ARG A 11 13.69 -3.32 17.48
CA ARG A 11 12.45 -2.60 17.10
C ARG A 11 11.20 -3.33 17.58
N ALA A 12 11.13 -4.65 17.42
CA ALA A 12 9.99 -5.45 17.87
C ALA A 12 9.85 -5.42 19.40
N LEU A 13 10.96 -5.52 20.13
CA LEU A 13 10.96 -5.40 21.60
C LEU A 13 10.56 -4.01 22.07
N ALA A 14 11.00 -2.96 21.38
CA ALA A 14 10.58 -1.59 21.67
C ALA A 14 9.07 -1.39 21.47
N CYS A 15 8.51 -1.91 20.37
CA CYS A 15 7.07 -1.89 20.13
C CYS A 15 6.29 -2.66 21.21
N LEU A 16 6.81 -3.81 21.65
CA LEU A 16 6.21 -4.61 22.70
C LEU A 16 6.24 -3.86 24.05
N ALA A 17 7.36 -3.24 24.39
CA ALA A 17 7.51 -2.45 25.61
C ALA A 17 6.57 -1.24 25.63
N LEU A 18 6.44 -0.53 24.48
CA LEU A 18 5.48 0.57 24.33
C LEU A 18 4.04 0.09 24.51
N ALA A 19 3.66 -1.02 23.89
CA ALA A 19 2.33 -1.61 24.03
C ALA A 19 2.03 -2.02 25.48
N ALA A 20 3.00 -2.64 26.16
CA ALA A 20 2.89 -2.98 27.57
C ALA A 20 2.75 -1.72 28.44
N GLY A 21 3.50 -0.66 28.15
CA GLY A 21 3.35 0.65 28.82
C GLY A 21 1.95 1.22 28.64
N VAL A 22 1.44 1.23 27.40
CA VAL A 22 0.06 1.71 27.10
C VAL A 22 -0.98 0.89 27.86
N TYR A 23 -0.82 -0.43 27.94
CA TYR A 23 -1.71 -1.30 28.69
C TYR A 23 -1.74 -0.93 30.18
N GLN A 24 -0.59 -0.59 30.79
CA GLN A 24 -0.49 -0.27 32.20
C GLN A 24 -1.02 1.13 32.56
N ILE A 25 -0.77 2.12 31.72
CA ILE A 25 -1.12 3.52 32.01
C ILE A 25 -2.54 3.89 31.58
N THR A 26 -3.18 3.11 30.70
CA THR A 26 -4.53 3.42 30.19
C THR A 26 -5.56 3.14 31.29
N PRO A 27 -6.35 4.15 31.75
CA PRO A 27 -7.45 3.94 32.64
C PRO A 27 -8.66 3.36 31.89
N GLY A 28 -9.44 2.49 32.53
CA GLY A 28 -10.68 1.99 31.95
C GLY A 28 -10.78 0.46 31.93
N PRO A 29 -11.79 -0.06 31.23
CA PRO A 29 -12.04 -1.50 31.18
C PRO A 29 -10.91 -2.25 30.46
N GLU A 30 -10.76 -3.52 30.80
CA GLU A 30 -9.69 -4.37 30.28
C GLU A 30 -9.71 -4.46 28.73
N THR A 31 -10.88 -4.47 28.14
CA THR A 31 -11.07 -4.48 26.67
C THR A 31 -10.47 -3.24 26.00
N LEU A 32 -10.64 -2.05 26.61
CA LEU A 32 -10.04 -0.82 26.09
C LEU A 32 -8.52 -0.84 26.23
N ARG A 33 -8.01 -1.27 27.37
CA ARG A 33 -6.57 -1.38 27.62
C ARG A 33 -5.90 -2.35 26.64
N ALA A 34 -6.48 -3.54 26.48
CA ALA A 34 -5.99 -4.54 25.54
C ALA A 34 -6.09 -4.07 24.09
N GLY A 35 -7.18 -3.42 23.71
CA GLY A 35 -7.38 -2.87 22.38
C GLY A 35 -6.34 -1.79 22.01
N LEU A 36 -6.09 -0.84 22.91
CA LEU A 36 -5.09 0.21 22.69
C LEU A 36 -3.66 -0.34 22.69
N ALA A 37 -3.35 -1.31 23.54
CA ALA A 37 -2.05 -1.97 23.55
C ALA A 37 -1.83 -2.74 22.22
N LEU A 38 -2.83 -3.48 21.75
CA LEU A 38 -2.78 -4.19 20.47
C LEU A 38 -2.60 -3.19 19.29
N PHE A 39 -3.36 -2.11 19.30
CA PHE A 39 -3.24 -1.06 18.27
C PHE A 39 -1.82 -0.45 18.25
N THR A 40 -1.27 -0.14 19.43
CA THR A 40 0.08 0.41 19.56
C THR A 40 1.14 -0.59 19.09
N LEU A 41 1.01 -1.86 19.44
CA LEU A 41 1.92 -2.91 19.00
C LEU A 41 1.92 -3.06 17.47
N ILE A 42 0.75 -3.24 16.88
CA ILE A 42 0.61 -3.47 15.43
C ILE A 42 1.02 -2.23 14.63
N GLY A 43 0.58 -1.04 15.06
CA GLY A 43 0.98 0.23 14.45
C GLY A 43 2.49 0.46 14.52
N GLY A 44 3.09 0.19 15.68
CA GLY A 44 4.54 0.28 15.86
C GLY A 44 5.31 -0.70 14.98
N LEU A 45 4.87 -1.96 14.89
CA LEU A 45 5.48 -2.97 14.00
C LEU A 45 5.38 -2.57 12.52
N TRP A 46 4.27 -1.97 12.10
CA TRP A 46 4.10 -1.46 10.73
C TRP A 46 5.00 -0.25 10.44
N MET A 47 5.02 0.74 11.32
CA MET A 47 5.81 1.96 11.12
C MET A 47 7.31 1.67 11.13
N THR A 48 7.77 0.80 12.01
CA THR A 48 9.19 0.43 12.12
C THR A 48 9.62 -0.62 11.11
N GLN A 49 8.64 -1.25 10.42
CA GLN A 49 8.87 -2.41 9.53
C GLN A 49 9.72 -3.50 10.21
N ALA A 50 9.50 -3.70 11.50
CA ALA A 50 10.22 -4.70 12.29
C ALA A 50 9.91 -6.14 11.84
N LEU A 51 8.70 -6.36 11.31
CA LEU A 51 8.26 -7.62 10.72
C LEU A 51 7.75 -7.36 9.29
N HIS A 52 7.72 -8.42 8.48
CA HIS A 52 7.10 -8.33 7.17
C HIS A 52 5.62 -7.95 7.29
N LEU A 53 5.14 -7.09 6.40
CA LEU A 53 3.78 -6.53 6.44
C LEU A 53 2.70 -7.61 6.60
N SER A 54 2.81 -8.71 5.83
CA SER A 54 1.87 -9.82 5.88
C SER A 54 1.89 -10.56 7.22
N VAL A 55 3.06 -10.69 7.85
CA VAL A 55 3.19 -11.32 9.18
C VAL A 55 2.51 -10.44 10.22
N THR A 56 2.76 -9.14 10.20
CA THR A 56 2.12 -8.18 11.10
C THR A 56 0.60 -8.19 10.93
N ALA A 57 0.11 -8.27 9.69
CA ALA A 57 -1.33 -8.36 9.43
C ALA A 57 -1.96 -9.63 10.00
N LEU A 58 -1.29 -10.77 9.92
CA LEU A 58 -1.76 -12.04 10.50
C LEU A 58 -1.71 -12.05 12.04
N LEU A 59 -0.81 -11.28 12.65
CA LEU A 59 -0.76 -11.14 14.10
C LEU A 59 -1.99 -10.43 14.67
N VAL A 60 -2.67 -9.58 13.91
CA VAL A 60 -3.86 -8.84 14.39
C VAL A 60 -4.94 -9.80 14.90
N PRO A 61 -5.51 -10.69 14.07
CA PRO A 61 -6.56 -11.61 14.53
C PRO A 61 -6.05 -12.58 15.57
N LEU A 62 -4.80 -13.06 15.46
CA LEU A 62 -4.22 -13.99 16.40
C LEU A 62 -4.15 -13.37 17.80
N LEU A 63 -3.62 -12.17 17.93
CA LEU A 63 -3.48 -11.47 19.20
C LEU A 63 -4.83 -10.98 19.74
N ALA A 64 -5.76 -10.55 18.87
CA ALA A 64 -7.10 -10.15 19.27
C ALA A 64 -7.88 -11.32 19.91
N VAL A 65 -7.72 -12.54 19.38
CA VAL A 65 -8.30 -13.74 19.98
C VAL A 65 -7.56 -14.11 21.27
N ALA A 66 -6.23 -14.09 21.27
CA ALA A 66 -5.42 -14.45 22.44
C ALA A 66 -5.65 -13.51 23.64
N THR A 67 -5.96 -12.24 23.39
CA THR A 67 -6.28 -11.24 24.42
C THR A 67 -7.77 -11.21 24.77
N GLY A 68 -8.61 -12.04 24.16
CA GLY A 68 -10.04 -12.10 24.44
C GLY A 68 -10.83 -10.91 23.88
N LEU A 69 -10.25 -10.07 23.01
CA LEU A 69 -10.93 -8.94 22.39
C LEU A 69 -12.01 -9.36 21.40
N MET A 70 -11.84 -10.52 20.76
CA MET A 70 -12.83 -11.11 19.87
C MET A 70 -12.77 -12.64 19.92
N SER A 71 -13.86 -13.28 19.50
CA SER A 71 -13.91 -14.73 19.36
C SER A 71 -13.14 -15.19 18.11
N PHE A 72 -12.68 -16.44 18.12
CA PHE A 72 -12.02 -17.07 16.97
C PHE A 72 -12.89 -17.03 15.70
N ARG A 73 -14.19 -17.22 15.86
CA ARG A 73 -15.16 -17.16 14.76
C ARG A 73 -15.22 -15.78 14.12
N GLU A 74 -15.29 -14.73 14.93
CA GLU A 74 -15.30 -13.32 14.44
C GLU A 74 -13.99 -12.97 13.74
N ALA A 75 -12.86 -13.37 14.31
CA ALA A 75 -11.55 -13.14 13.70
C ALA A 75 -11.46 -13.77 12.31
N LEU A 76 -11.90 -15.03 12.15
CA LEU A 76 -11.88 -15.71 10.85
C LEU A 76 -12.95 -15.20 9.88
N ALA A 77 -14.12 -14.78 10.36
CA ALA A 77 -15.18 -14.23 9.52
C ALA A 77 -14.70 -12.99 8.75
N SER A 78 -13.79 -12.20 9.33
CA SER A 78 -13.21 -11.03 8.68
C SER A 78 -12.42 -11.39 7.42
N PHE A 79 -11.79 -12.57 7.36
CA PHE A 79 -11.07 -13.05 6.18
C PHE A 79 -11.99 -13.63 5.08
N ALA A 80 -13.19 -14.02 5.44
CA ALA A 80 -14.20 -14.55 4.51
C ALA A 80 -15.22 -13.49 4.09
N HIS A 81 -14.97 -12.21 4.36
CA HIS A 81 -15.88 -11.14 4.00
C HIS A 81 -15.99 -11.02 2.46
N PRO A 82 -17.21 -10.89 1.87
CA PRO A 82 -17.39 -10.82 0.43
C PRO A 82 -16.55 -9.77 -0.30
N ILE A 83 -16.23 -8.65 0.37
CA ILE A 83 -15.42 -7.58 -0.20
C ILE A 83 -13.98 -8.05 -0.53
N ILE A 84 -13.44 -9.03 0.21
CA ILE A 84 -12.11 -9.60 -0.06
C ILE A 84 -12.09 -10.32 -1.40
N PHE A 85 -13.15 -11.06 -1.70
CA PHE A 85 -13.30 -11.75 -3.00
C PHE A 85 -13.50 -10.74 -4.14
N LEU A 86 -14.19 -9.63 -3.89
CA LEU A 86 -14.28 -8.53 -4.85
C LEU A 86 -12.90 -7.93 -5.17
N PHE A 87 -12.10 -7.65 -4.14
CA PHE A 87 -10.72 -7.18 -4.35
C PHE A 87 -9.85 -8.22 -5.05
N LEU A 88 -9.96 -9.48 -4.70
CA LEU A 88 -9.22 -10.57 -5.37
C LEU A 88 -9.55 -10.60 -6.87
N GLY A 89 -10.84 -10.49 -7.24
CA GLY A 89 -11.26 -10.37 -8.63
C GLY A 89 -10.69 -9.14 -9.33
N GLY A 90 -10.71 -7.99 -8.67
CA GLY A 90 -10.11 -6.75 -9.15
C GLY A 90 -8.59 -6.87 -9.39
N PHE A 91 -7.86 -7.48 -8.46
CA PHE A 91 -6.43 -7.72 -8.60
C PHE A 91 -6.10 -8.72 -9.72
N ALA A 92 -6.91 -9.76 -9.88
CA ALA A 92 -6.76 -10.71 -10.98
C ALA A 92 -6.96 -10.02 -12.34
N LEU A 93 -7.98 -9.16 -12.45
CA LEU A 93 -8.24 -8.37 -13.65
C LEU A 93 -7.09 -7.38 -13.93
N ALA A 94 -6.61 -6.66 -12.92
CA ALA A 94 -5.47 -5.75 -13.03
C ALA A 94 -4.20 -6.48 -13.48
N ALA A 95 -3.91 -7.66 -12.93
CA ALA A 95 -2.79 -8.48 -13.35
C ALA A 95 -2.91 -8.97 -14.80
N ALA A 96 -4.12 -9.29 -15.25
CA ALA A 96 -4.38 -9.64 -16.65
C ALA A 96 -4.15 -8.46 -17.60
N LEU A 97 -4.62 -7.25 -17.23
CA LEU A 97 -4.39 -6.02 -17.99
C LEU A 97 -2.88 -5.73 -18.15
N GLN A 98 -2.12 -5.83 -17.06
CA GLN A 98 -0.67 -5.65 -17.07
C GLN A 98 0.04 -6.68 -17.96
N ARG A 99 -0.33 -7.96 -17.85
CA ARG A 99 0.26 -9.02 -18.68
C ARG A 99 0.02 -8.84 -20.18
N GLN A 100 -1.12 -8.26 -20.55
CA GLN A 100 -1.47 -7.93 -21.93
C GLN A 100 -0.85 -6.63 -22.42
N GLY A 101 -0.20 -5.85 -21.55
CA GLY A 101 0.38 -4.55 -21.89
C GLY A 101 -0.66 -3.48 -22.25
N LEU A 102 -1.92 -3.69 -21.86
CA LEU A 102 -3.02 -2.77 -22.15
C LEU A 102 -2.85 -1.44 -21.42
N ASP A 103 -2.28 -1.46 -20.21
CA ASP A 103 -1.87 -0.29 -19.45
C ASP A 103 -0.92 0.61 -20.26
N ARG A 104 0.12 0.02 -20.88
CA ARG A 104 1.07 0.73 -21.74
C ARG A 104 0.39 1.23 -23.04
N ALA A 105 -0.47 0.43 -23.64
CA ALA A 105 -1.21 0.83 -24.84
C ALA A 105 -2.13 2.02 -24.56
N LEU A 106 -2.83 2.03 -23.43
CA LEU A 106 -3.65 3.15 -22.97
C LEU A 106 -2.83 4.43 -22.78
N ALA A 107 -1.67 4.32 -22.11
CA ALA A 107 -0.79 5.45 -21.90
C ALA A 107 -0.29 6.06 -23.21
N LEU A 108 0.12 5.23 -24.17
CA LEU A 108 0.54 5.71 -25.50
C LEU A 108 -0.62 6.32 -26.30
N ALA A 109 -1.83 5.77 -26.20
CA ALA A 109 -3.02 6.33 -26.84
C ALA A 109 -3.34 7.73 -26.29
N VAL A 110 -3.26 7.89 -24.97
CA VAL A 110 -3.47 9.18 -24.29
C VAL A 110 -2.45 10.23 -24.76
N LEU A 111 -1.17 9.86 -24.88
CA LEU A 111 -0.13 10.76 -25.37
C LEU A 111 -0.36 11.17 -26.84
N ARG A 112 -0.84 10.26 -27.68
CA ARG A 112 -1.23 10.57 -29.08
C ARG A 112 -2.40 11.55 -29.13
N LEU A 113 -3.40 11.39 -28.26
CA LEU A 113 -4.55 12.30 -28.15
C LEU A 113 -4.14 13.73 -27.76
N ALA A 114 -3.02 13.89 -27.07
CA ALA A 114 -2.51 15.19 -26.68
C ALA A 114 -2.03 16.03 -27.91
N ALA A 115 -1.77 15.39 -29.05
CA ALA A 115 -1.44 16.03 -30.32
C ALA A 115 -0.37 17.14 -30.20
N GLY A 116 0.68 16.93 -29.41
CA GLY A 116 1.76 17.91 -29.18
C GLY A 116 1.41 19.04 -28.19
N ARG A 117 0.19 19.11 -27.67
CA ARG A 117 -0.23 20.11 -26.66
C ARG A 117 0.28 19.71 -25.28
N ARG A 118 1.34 20.35 -24.80
CA ARG A 118 2.06 20.02 -23.54
C ARG A 118 1.12 19.96 -22.33
N ALA A 119 0.33 21.00 -22.09
CA ALA A 119 -0.60 21.06 -20.96
C ALA A 119 -1.62 19.92 -21.00
N LEU A 120 -2.11 19.58 -22.19
CA LEU A 120 -3.05 18.47 -22.38
C LEU A 120 -2.36 17.12 -22.14
N ALA A 121 -1.12 16.93 -22.60
CA ALA A 121 -0.35 15.71 -22.37
C ALA A 121 -0.14 15.46 -20.86
N VAL A 122 0.26 16.50 -20.13
CA VAL A 122 0.45 16.41 -18.66
C VAL A 122 -0.88 16.13 -17.97
N ALA A 123 -1.96 16.84 -18.30
CA ALA A 123 -3.28 16.65 -17.71
C ALA A 123 -3.82 15.22 -17.98
N LEU A 124 -3.69 14.74 -19.21
CA LEU A 124 -4.12 13.41 -19.59
C LEU A 124 -3.27 12.31 -18.92
N LEU A 125 -1.94 12.51 -18.81
CA LEU A 125 -1.06 11.58 -18.13
C LEU A 125 -1.39 11.51 -16.65
N PHE A 126 -1.68 12.64 -16.02
CA PHE A 126 -2.08 12.73 -14.62
C PHE A 126 -3.43 12.02 -14.39
N GLY A 127 -4.42 12.29 -15.25
CA GLY A 127 -5.73 11.64 -15.20
C GLY A 127 -5.62 10.12 -15.39
N LEU A 128 -4.81 9.67 -16.36
CA LEU A 128 -4.56 8.24 -16.59
C LEU A 128 -3.88 7.58 -15.38
N THR A 129 -2.87 8.27 -14.79
CA THR A 129 -2.18 7.78 -13.60
C THR A 129 -3.15 7.59 -12.44
N ALA A 130 -4.01 8.58 -12.20
CA ALA A 130 -5.05 8.50 -11.18
C ALA A 130 -6.00 7.33 -11.45
N LEU A 131 -6.47 7.19 -12.69
CA LEU A 131 -7.36 6.11 -13.09
C LEU A 131 -6.72 4.73 -12.92
N LEU A 132 -5.52 4.54 -13.43
CA LEU A 132 -4.80 3.26 -13.33
C LEU A 132 -4.46 2.91 -11.88
N SER A 133 -4.10 3.90 -11.06
CA SER A 133 -3.78 3.72 -9.63
C SER A 133 -4.97 3.23 -8.82
N MET A 134 -6.20 3.39 -9.30
CA MET A 134 -7.39 2.81 -8.65
C MET A 134 -7.51 1.30 -8.83
N TRP A 135 -6.89 0.73 -9.88
CA TRP A 135 -7.01 -0.68 -10.25
C TRP A 135 -5.70 -1.45 -10.13
N ILE A 136 -4.60 -0.76 -10.35
CA ILE A 136 -3.24 -1.33 -10.37
C ILE A 136 -2.48 -0.78 -9.16
N SER A 137 -1.46 -1.50 -8.68
CA SER A 137 -0.65 -1.00 -7.57
C SER A 137 0.04 0.32 -7.93
N ASN A 138 0.11 1.25 -6.98
CA ASN A 138 0.75 2.55 -7.15
C ASN A 138 2.18 2.43 -7.67
N THR A 139 2.93 1.43 -7.18
CA THR A 139 4.32 1.17 -7.61
C THR A 139 4.39 0.78 -9.08
N ALA A 140 3.50 -0.10 -9.55
CA ALA A 140 3.47 -0.51 -10.94
C ALA A 140 3.04 0.64 -11.86
N THR A 141 2.02 1.42 -11.45
CA THR A 141 1.58 2.62 -12.17
C THR A 141 2.71 3.63 -12.28
N ALA A 142 3.42 3.92 -11.19
CA ALA A 142 4.56 4.84 -11.19
C ALA A 142 5.69 4.36 -12.10
N ALA A 143 6.06 3.08 -12.03
CA ALA A 143 7.11 2.50 -12.87
C ALA A 143 6.79 2.57 -14.37
N MET A 144 5.50 2.48 -14.74
CA MET A 144 5.05 2.59 -16.12
C MET A 144 4.99 4.04 -16.61
N VAL A 145 4.45 4.94 -15.79
CA VAL A 145 4.20 6.34 -16.19
C VAL A 145 5.48 7.18 -16.14
N LEU A 146 6.41 6.90 -15.23
CA LEU A 146 7.65 7.66 -15.06
C LEU A 146 8.50 7.76 -16.35
N PRO A 147 8.77 6.69 -17.11
CA PRO A 147 9.51 6.80 -18.37
C PRO A 147 8.82 7.70 -19.40
N MET A 148 7.49 7.70 -19.42
CA MET A 148 6.70 8.55 -20.32
C MET A 148 6.75 10.02 -19.92
N ALA A 149 6.65 10.31 -18.62
CA ALA A 149 6.79 11.66 -18.09
C ALA A 149 8.20 12.22 -18.36
N LEU A 150 9.24 11.41 -18.15
CA LEU A 150 10.62 11.80 -18.48
C LEU A 150 10.84 11.99 -19.98
N GLY A 151 10.20 11.18 -20.81
CA GLY A 151 10.23 11.36 -22.27
C GLY A 151 9.61 12.68 -22.72
N LEU A 152 8.50 13.07 -22.10
CA LEU A 152 7.87 14.38 -22.34
C LEU A 152 8.77 15.55 -21.91
N LEU A 153 9.42 15.47 -20.76
CA LEU A 153 10.33 16.51 -20.27
C LEU A 153 11.55 16.67 -21.19
N ARG A 154 12.19 15.60 -21.60
CA ARG A 154 13.34 15.62 -22.51
C ARG A 154 12.98 16.18 -23.90
N ALA A 155 11.79 15.85 -24.40
CA ALA A 155 11.30 16.44 -25.64
C ALA A 155 11.05 17.96 -25.53
N GLN A 156 10.87 18.47 -24.31
CA GLN A 156 10.74 19.89 -24.02
C GLN A 156 12.10 20.61 -24.03
N GLU A 157 13.10 20.04 -23.34
CA GLU A 157 14.45 20.59 -23.29
C GLU A 157 15.08 20.70 -24.68
N GLY A 158 14.92 19.67 -25.52
CA GLY A 158 15.42 19.71 -26.90
C GLY A 158 14.68 20.67 -27.84
N ALA A 159 13.50 21.15 -27.50
CA ALA A 159 12.76 22.13 -28.27
C ALA A 159 13.12 23.59 -27.87
N ASP A 160 13.55 23.80 -26.64
CA ASP A 160 13.96 25.13 -26.15
C ASP A 160 15.43 25.45 -26.51
N ASP A 161 16.26 24.42 -26.82
CA ASP A 161 17.66 24.62 -27.29
C ASP A 161 17.78 24.97 -28.77
N VAL A 162 16.71 24.91 -29.55
CA VAL A 162 16.72 25.17 -31.03
C VAL A 162 16.03 26.49 -31.39
N GLY A 163 15.55 27.26 -30.43
CA GLY A 163 14.90 28.57 -30.60
C GLY A 163 15.79 29.72 -30.19
#